data_1a13da4a412cc3c408c525d788c2b535
#
_entry.id   1a13da4a412cc3c408c525d788c2b535
#
_cell.length_a   1.000
_cell.length_b   1.000
_cell.length_c   1.000
_cell.angle_alpha   90.00
_cell.angle_beta   90.00
_cell.angle_gamma   90.00
#
_symmetry.space_group_name_H-M   'P 1'
#
loop_
_entity.id
_entity.type
_entity.pdbx_description
1 polymer ?
#
loop_
_entity_poly.entity_id
_entity_poly.type
_entity_poly.pdbx_seq_one_letter_code
_entity_poly.pdbx_strand_id
1 'polypeptide(L)'
;MASSADKILLGKVALITGGSRGIGRAIAAAYARAGARVFICGRNSTDVENALREIRACGGEIDGVAGDISRAQDVQRIVAAALEHFGAIDVLVNNASVLGPREAIAEYPLDAWEEVIRINLTGLFLITHEVLPAMLARRSGSIINVTSGVGRAGKAKWGAYAVSKAGLEGFTQLLAEEVESAGIRVNAVNPAATRTQMRARAYPAEDPMTLPMPDEVVPIFVHLASDASHEITGQSLNARDWLGKII
;
A
#
# COMPACT_ATOMS: atom_id res chain seq x y z
N MET A 1 -23.57 14.62 11.27
CA MET A 1 -23.73 13.21 10.89
C MET A 1 -23.47 13.14 9.40
N ALA A 2 -22.39 12.47 8.97
CA ALA A 2 -22.12 12.27 7.54
C ALA A 2 -23.25 11.43 6.94
N SER A 3 -23.73 11.81 5.76
CA SER A 3 -24.75 11.08 5.00
C SER A 3 -24.25 9.68 4.65
N SER A 4 -25.14 8.67 4.57
CA SER A 4 -24.77 7.32 4.13
C SER A 4 -24.19 7.29 2.68
N ALA A 5 -24.39 8.36 1.91
CA ALA A 5 -23.78 8.55 0.58
C ALA A 5 -22.26 8.73 0.63
N ASP A 6 -21.69 9.09 1.81
CA ASP A 6 -20.25 9.35 1.96
C ASP A 6 -19.42 8.09 2.28
N LYS A 7 -20.06 6.92 2.44
CA LYS A 7 -19.37 5.68 2.83
C LYS A 7 -19.19 4.74 1.64
N ILE A 8 -18.43 5.20 0.64
CA ILE A 8 -18.18 4.48 -0.62
C ILE A 8 -17.51 3.10 -0.44
N LEU A 9 -16.87 2.84 0.72
CA LEU A 9 -16.24 1.57 1.06
C LEU A 9 -17.00 0.78 2.13
N LEU A 10 -18.29 1.11 2.36
CA LEU A 10 -19.10 0.41 3.35
C LEU A 10 -19.16 -1.10 3.03
N GLY A 11 -18.87 -1.92 4.04
CA GLY A 11 -18.85 -3.38 3.93
C GLY A 11 -17.55 -3.99 3.37
N LYS A 12 -16.64 -3.18 2.82
CA LYS A 12 -15.33 -3.66 2.36
C LYS A 12 -14.38 -3.88 3.54
N VAL A 13 -13.52 -4.89 3.41
CA VAL A 13 -12.41 -5.16 4.31
C VAL A 13 -11.11 -4.90 3.58
N ALA A 14 -10.23 -4.08 4.15
CA ALA A 14 -8.96 -3.72 3.55
C ALA A 14 -7.78 -4.15 4.42
N LEU A 15 -6.82 -4.88 3.85
CA LEU A 15 -5.51 -5.14 4.44
C LEU A 15 -4.49 -4.16 3.87
N ILE A 16 -3.79 -3.42 4.74
CA ILE A 16 -2.81 -2.40 4.34
C ILE A 16 -1.45 -2.71 4.97
N THR A 17 -0.46 -3.04 4.14
CA THR A 17 0.90 -3.26 4.62
C THR A 17 1.62 -1.93 4.85
N GLY A 18 2.40 -1.83 5.96
CA GLY A 18 3.02 -0.57 6.35
C GLY A 18 2.01 0.51 6.72
N GLY A 19 0.85 0.10 7.26
CA GLY A 19 -0.29 0.98 7.61
C GLY A 19 -0.09 1.83 8.86
N SER A 20 1.03 1.69 9.57
CA SER A 20 1.25 2.38 10.85
C SER A 20 1.78 3.81 10.72
N ARG A 21 2.25 4.24 9.55
CA ARG A 21 2.80 5.59 9.33
C ARG A 21 2.72 6.04 7.87
N GLY A 22 2.98 7.34 7.67
CA GLY A 22 3.10 7.94 6.32
C GLY A 22 1.87 7.71 5.46
N ILE A 23 2.08 7.36 4.19
CA ILE A 23 1.00 7.14 3.21
C ILE A 23 0.10 5.98 3.63
N GLY A 24 0.67 4.87 4.12
CA GLY A 24 -0.13 3.71 4.55
C GLY A 24 -1.11 4.06 5.69
N ARG A 25 -0.69 4.87 6.68
CA ARG A 25 -1.57 5.35 7.75
C ARG A 25 -2.66 6.29 7.21
N ALA A 26 -2.31 7.17 6.29
CA ALA A 26 -3.27 8.07 5.65
C ALA A 26 -4.33 7.28 4.86
N ILE A 27 -3.92 6.24 4.12
CA ILE A 27 -4.83 5.34 3.42
C ILE A 27 -5.74 4.63 4.44
N ALA A 28 -5.18 4.08 5.52
CA ALA A 28 -5.96 3.39 6.56
C ALA A 28 -7.03 4.30 7.17
N ALA A 29 -6.66 5.52 7.52
CA ALA A 29 -7.59 6.51 8.07
C ALA A 29 -8.67 6.91 7.06
N ALA A 30 -8.32 7.09 5.78
CA ALA A 30 -9.29 7.44 4.74
C ALA A 30 -10.26 6.29 4.44
N TYR A 31 -9.77 5.04 4.38
CA TYR A 31 -10.62 3.87 4.20
C TYR A 31 -11.60 3.69 5.35
N ALA A 32 -11.14 3.85 6.60
CA ALA A 32 -11.99 3.80 7.77
C ALA A 32 -13.07 4.90 7.74
N ARG A 33 -12.72 6.15 7.36
CA ARG A 33 -13.70 7.23 7.16
C ARG A 33 -14.70 6.91 6.05
N ALA A 34 -14.25 6.26 4.98
CA ALA A 34 -15.10 5.82 3.87
C ALA A 34 -15.96 4.58 4.20
N GLY A 35 -15.89 4.07 5.44
CA GLY A 35 -16.73 2.98 5.95
C GLY A 35 -16.16 1.58 5.80
N ALA A 36 -14.90 1.43 5.39
CA ALA A 36 -14.24 0.13 5.37
C ALA A 36 -13.85 -0.32 6.78
N ARG A 37 -13.83 -1.64 6.99
CA ARG A 37 -13.11 -2.30 8.08
C ARG A 37 -11.64 -2.47 7.65
N VAL A 38 -10.72 -1.98 8.45
CA VAL A 38 -9.31 -1.89 8.06
C VAL A 38 -8.43 -2.78 8.94
N PHE A 39 -7.59 -3.58 8.33
CA PHE A 39 -6.53 -4.31 9.02
C PHE A 39 -5.17 -3.79 8.57
N ILE A 40 -4.32 -3.40 9.53
CA ILE A 40 -2.98 -2.91 9.21
C ILE A 40 -1.90 -3.83 9.73
N CYS A 41 -0.75 -3.84 9.05
CA CYS A 41 0.45 -4.41 9.63
C CYS A 41 1.65 -3.45 9.49
N GLY A 42 2.62 -3.65 10.36
CA GLY A 42 3.89 -2.91 10.38
C GLY A 42 4.90 -3.58 11.29
N ARG A 43 6.19 -3.31 11.12
CA ARG A 43 7.25 -4.01 11.89
C ARG A 43 7.31 -3.59 13.36
N ASN A 44 6.97 -2.35 13.66
CA ASN A 44 7.03 -1.80 15.01
C ASN A 44 5.65 -1.88 15.68
N SER A 45 5.53 -2.61 16.79
CA SER A 45 4.28 -2.79 17.52
C SER A 45 3.72 -1.47 18.06
N THR A 46 4.58 -0.62 18.61
CA THR A 46 4.18 0.68 19.17
C THR A 46 3.60 1.60 18.07
N ASP A 47 4.22 1.63 16.88
CA ASP A 47 3.70 2.40 15.75
C ASP A 47 2.34 1.87 15.30
N VAL A 48 2.15 0.54 15.27
CA VAL A 48 0.86 -0.09 14.94
C VAL A 48 -0.19 0.29 15.98
N GLU A 49 0.08 0.11 17.26
CA GLU A 49 -0.85 0.44 18.36
C GLU A 49 -1.25 1.91 18.36
N ASN A 50 -0.30 2.82 18.11
CA ASN A 50 -0.59 4.26 18.01
C ASN A 50 -1.54 4.56 16.85
N ALA A 51 -1.28 3.99 15.66
CA ALA A 51 -2.14 4.18 14.50
C ALA A 51 -3.56 3.63 14.74
N LEU A 52 -3.67 2.45 15.38
CA LEU A 52 -4.97 1.87 15.76
C LEU A 52 -5.73 2.80 16.70
N ARG A 53 -5.06 3.31 17.74
CA ARG A 53 -5.67 4.22 18.72
C ARG A 53 -6.17 5.51 18.07
N GLU A 54 -5.35 6.14 17.22
CA GLU A 54 -5.69 7.38 16.53
C GLU A 54 -6.91 7.20 15.61
N ILE A 55 -6.94 6.13 14.81
CA ILE A 55 -8.01 5.90 13.83
C ILE A 55 -9.31 5.48 14.55
N ARG A 56 -9.23 4.67 15.60
CA ARG A 56 -10.40 4.32 16.44
C ARG A 56 -11.00 5.54 17.12
N ALA A 57 -10.18 6.48 17.59
CA ALA A 57 -10.65 7.72 18.20
C ALA A 57 -11.47 8.60 17.24
N CYS A 58 -11.27 8.45 15.92
CA CYS A 58 -12.05 9.08 14.87
C CYS A 58 -13.26 8.24 14.41
N GLY A 59 -13.61 7.17 15.13
CA GLY A 59 -14.75 6.30 14.81
C GLY A 59 -14.48 5.24 13.74
N GLY A 60 -13.23 5.01 13.39
CA GLY A 60 -12.85 3.99 12.41
C GLY A 60 -12.87 2.57 12.98
N GLU A 61 -13.38 1.60 12.22
CA GLU A 61 -13.28 0.18 12.53
C GLU A 61 -11.94 -0.35 11.99
N ILE A 62 -10.97 -0.52 12.88
CA ILE A 62 -9.60 -0.90 12.52
C ILE A 62 -9.00 -1.86 13.54
N ASP A 63 -8.25 -2.85 13.04
CA ASP A 63 -7.36 -3.70 13.83
C ASP A 63 -6.03 -3.93 13.11
N GLY A 64 -5.09 -4.62 13.75
CA GLY A 64 -3.80 -4.87 13.13
C GLY A 64 -2.80 -5.57 14.05
N VAL A 65 -1.72 -6.03 13.44
CA VAL A 65 -0.66 -6.76 14.15
C VAL A 65 0.72 -6.29 13.69
N ALA A 66 1.71 -6.40 14.59
CA ALA A 66 3.10 -6.24 14.21
C ALA A 66 3.58 -7.47 13.42
N GLY A 67 4.33 -7.23 12.33
CA GLY A 67 4.93 -8.30 11.53
C GLY A 67 5.78 -7.78 10.38
N ASP A 68 6.71 -8.60 9.93
CA ASP A 68 7.60 -8.33 8.81
C ASP A 68 7.12 -9.07 7.56
N ILE A 69 6.61 -8.35 6.56
CA ILE A 69 6.09 -8.94 5.32
C ILE A 69 7.15 -9.69 4.51
N SER A 70 8.43 -9.52 4.82
CA SER A 70 9.52 -10.27 4.17
C SER A 70 9.73 -11.67 4.76
N ARG A 71 8.95 -12.07 5.76
CA ARG A 71 8.98 -13.37 6.43
C ARG A 71 7.67 -14.11 6.20
N ALA A 72 7.72 -15.27 5.53
CA ALA A 72 6.53 -16.04 5.19
C ALA A 72 5.64 -16.37 6.41
N GLN A 73 6.24 -16.73 7.54
CA GLN A 73 5.50 -17.01 8.78
C GLN A 73 4.75 -15.80 9.33
N ASP A 74 5.36 -14.60 9.27
CA ASP A 74 4.68 -13.37 9.68
C ASP A 74 3.54 -13.03 8.72
N VAL A 75 3.74 -13.24 7.41
CA VAL A 75 2.70 -13.01 6.39
C VAL A 75 1.49 -13.93 6.63
N GLN A 76 1.71 -15.22 6.85
CA GLN A 76 0.63 -16.16 7.18
C GLN A 76 -0.14 -15.73 8.43
N ARG A 77 0.57 -15.31 9.49
CA ARG A 77 -0.05 -14.81 10.72
C ARG A 77 -0.85 -13.53 10.50
N ILE A 78 -0.32 -12.59 9.70
CA ILE A 78 -1.01 -11.33 9.38
C ILE A 78 -2.31 -11.60 8.64
N VAL A 79 -2.27 -12.42 7.58
CA VAL A 79 -3.45 -12.71 6.76
C VAL A 79 -4.47 -13.54 7.53
N ALA A 80 -4.03 -14.55 8.30
CA ALA A 80 -4.90 -15.34 9.16
C ALA A 80 -5.62 -14.45 10.19
N ALA A 81 -4.90 -13.54 10.87
CA ALA A 81 -5.51 -12.61 11.83
C ALA A 81 -6.53 -11.67 11.17
N ALA A 82 -6.24 -11.16 9.96
CA ALA A 82 -7.19 -10.30 9.23
C ALA A 82 -8.47 -11.06 8.85
N LEU A 83 -8.34 -12.30 8.38
CA LEU A 83 -9.46 -13.16 8.02
C LEU A 83 -10.27 -13.60 9.26
N GLU A 84 -9.61 -13.95 10.34
CA GLU A 84 -10.26 -14.32 11.62
C GLU A 84 -11.07 -13.14 12.17
N HIS A 85 -10.50 -11.92 12.12
CA HIS A 85 -11.15 -10.75 12.71
C HIS A 85 -12.31 -10.21 11.86
N PHE A 86 -12.15 -10.16 10.52
CA PHE A 86 -13.12 -9.51 9.62
C PHE A 86 -13.81 -10.46 8.64
N GLY A 87 -13.39 -11.71 8.55
CA GLY A 87 -14.01 -12.74 7.70
C GLY A 87 -13.66 -12.66 6.23
N ALA A 88 -13.04 -11.60 5.76
CA ALA A 88 -12.69 -11.39 4.35
C ALA A 88 -11.54 -10.40 4.17
N ILE A 89 -10.96 -10.36 2.97
CA ILE A 89 -10.09 -9.28 2.49
C ILE A 89 -10.56 -8.93 1.08
N ASP A 90 -11.20 -7.76 0.93
CA ASP A 90 -11.69 -7.25 -0.35
C ASP A 90 -10.67 -6.38 -1.06
N VAL A 91 -9.83 -5.71 -0.27
CA VAL A 91 -8.79 -4.79 -0.77
C VAL A 91 -7.46 -5.12 -0.11
N LEU A 92 -6.41 -5.28 -0.93
CA LEU A 92 -5.03 -5.38 -0.47
C LEU A 92 -4.26 -4.14 -0.93
N VAL A 93 -3.68 -3.39 0.03
CA VAL A 93 -2.77 -2.28 -0.29
C VAL A 93 -1.34 -2.67 0.06
N ASN A 94 -0.53 -2.93 -0.95
CA ASN A 94 0.90 -3.20 -0.84
C ASN A 94 1.68 -1.90 -0.77
N ASN A 95 1.78 -1.32 0.44
CA ASN A 95 2.45 -0.04 0.69
C ASN A 95 3.78 -0.19 1.43
N ALA A 96 3.98 -1.25 2.21
CA ALA A 96 5.22 -1.43 2.98
C ALA A 96 6.46 -1.42 2.07
N SER A 97 7.44 -0.57 2.39
CA SER A 97 8.70 -0.50 1.66
C SER A 97 9.80 0.18 2.49
N VAL A 98 11.05 -0.05 2.08
CA VAL A 98 12.24 0.63 2.60
C VAL A 98 12.98 1.28 1.44
N LEU A 99 13.68 2.39 1.71
CA LEU A 99 14.39 3.17 0.70
C LEU A 99 15.75 2.54 0.33
N GLY A 100 16.46 2.00 1.32
CA GLY A 100 17.89 1.69 1.20
C GLY A 100 18.77 2.94 1.07
N PRO A 101 20.08 2.76 0.89
CA PRO A 101 21.02 3.85 0.65
C PRO A 101 20.83 4.46 -0.76
N ARG A 102 21.25 5.72 -0.92
CA ARG A 102 21.26 6.42 -2.21
C ARG A 102 22.69 6.51 -2.73
N GLU A 103 23.19 5.37 -3.26
CA GLU A 103 24.56 5.21 -3.72
C GLU A 103 24.63 4.79 -5.19
N ALA A 104 25.79 4.99 -5.81
CA ALA A 104 26.08 4.46 -7.13
C ALA A 104 26.13 2.92 -7.09
N ILE A 105 25.79 2.24 -8.19
CA ILE A 105 25.75 0.77 -8.22
C ILE A 105 27.10 0.15 -7.87
N ALA A 106 28.21 0.77 -8.29
CA ALA A 106 29.55 0.27 -7.97
C ALA A 106 29.88 0.28 -6.46
N GLU A 107 29.20 1.11 -5.69
CA GLU A 107 29.42 1.32 -4.25
C GLU A 107 28.24 0.82 -3.40
N TYR A 108 27.22 0.24 -4.05
CA TYR A 108 25.98 -0.12 -3.35
C TYR A 108 26.24 -1.37 -2.47
N PRO A 109 25.99 -1.31 -1.14
CA PRO A 109 26.22 -2.45 -0.26
C PRO A 109 25.28 -3.62 -0.58
N LEU A 110 25.85 -4.84 -0.64
CA LEU A 110 25.08 -6.04 -1.00
C LEU A 110 23.96 -6.34 0.01
N ASP A 111 24.25 -6.24 1.28
CA ASP A 111 23.28 -6.46 2.36
C ASP A 111 22.08 -5.49 2.28
N ALA A 112 22.36 -4.23 1.97
CA ALA A 112 21.30 -3.23 1.75
C ALA A 112 20.50 -3.51 0.48
N TRP A 113 21.15 -3.99 -0.57
CA TRP A 113 20.46 -4.45 -1.80
C TRP A 113 19.50 -5.60 -1.49
N GLU A 114 19.99 -6.64 -0.83
CA GLU A 114 19.20 -7.81 -0.46
C GLU A 114 18.03 -7.43 0.46
N GLU A 115 18.25 -6.55 1.44
CA GLU A 115 17.18 -6.08 2.33
C GLU A 115 16.06 -5.37 1.54
N VAL A 116 16.43 -4.45 0.65
CA VAL A 116 15.44 -3.68 -0.14
C VAL A 116 14.64 -4.61 -1.05
N ILE A 117 15.30 -5.52 -1.78
CA ILE A 117 14.61 -6.48 -2.66
C ILE A 117 13.71 -7.40 -1.84
N ARG A 118 14.21 -7.93 -0.73
CA ARG A 118 13.47 -8.83 0.16
C ARG A 118 12.20 -8.18 0.71
N ILE A 119 12.26 -6.92 1.12
CA ILE A 119 11.10 -6.24 1.69
C ILE A 119 10.16 -5.73 0.58
N ASN A 120 10.69 -5.00 -0.43
CA ASN A 120 9.86 -4.27 -1.38
C ASN A 120 9.28 -5.14 -2.49
N LEU A 121 9.94 -6.27 -2.83
CA LEU A 121 9.53 -7.14 -3.94
C LEU A 121 9.13 -8.53 -3.45
N THR A 122 10.01 -9.23 -2.72
CA THR A 122 9.63 -10.55 -2.17
C THR A 122 8.50 -10.44 -1.16
N GLY A 123 8.52 -9.44 -0.28
CA GLY A 123 7.45 -9.20 0.67
C GLY A 123 6.10 -8.88 0.01
N LEU A 124 6.12 -8.08 -1.05
CA LEU A 124 4.93 -7.83 -1.89
C LEU A 124 4.37 -9.14 -2.48
N PHE A 125 5.25 -9.98 -3.03
CA PHE A 125 4.85 -11.29 -3.55
C PHE A 125 4.24 -12.16 -2.44
N LEU A 126 4.91 -12.30 -1.30
CA LEU A 126 4.46 -13.18 -0.20
C LEU A 126 3.06 -12.81 0.30
N ILE A 127 2.80 -11.53 0.58
CA ILE A 127 1.50 -11.09 1.10
C ILE A 127 0.40 -11.22 0.03
N THR A 128 0.73 -10.93 -1.23
CA THR A 128 -0.22 -11.08 -2.34
C THR A 128 -0.56 -12.55 -2.55
N HIS A 129 0.45 -13.43 -2.57
CA HIS A 129 0.28 -14.88 -2.69
C HIS A 129 -0.61 -15.46 -1.59
N GLU A 130 -0.48 -15.00 -0.36
CA GLU A 130 -1.27 -15.48 0.77
C GLU A 130 -2.73 -14.97 0.74
N VAL A 131 -2.95 -13.74 0.26
CA VAL A 131 -4.31 -13.15 0.17
C VAL A 131 -5.07 -13.66 -1.05
N LEU A 132 -4.39 -13.89 -2.16
CA LEU A 132 -4.99 -14.18 -3.47
C LEU A 132 -5.97 -15.36 -3.48
N PRO A 133 -5.72 -16.51 -2.82
CA PRO A 133 -6.67 -17.62 -2.79
C PRO A 133 -8.06 -17.23 -2.27
N ALA A 134 -8.12 -16.38 -1.23
CA ALA A 134 -9.40 -15.92 -0.68
C ALA A 134 -10.15 -14.99 -1.65
N MET A 135 -9.44 -14.13 -2.40
CA MET A 135 -10.03 -13.29 -3.43
C MET A 135 -10.51 -14.12 -4.64
N LEU A 136 -9.72 -15.11 -5.08
CA LEU A 136 -10.08 -16.03 -6.18
C LEU A 136 -11.34 -16.85 -5.87
N ALA A 137 -11.44 -17.38 -4.65
CA ALA A 137 -12.61 -18.14 -4.21
C ALA A 137 -13.89 -17.30 -4.24
N ARG A 138 -13.80 -16.00 -3.96
CA ARG A 138 -14.92 -15.04 -3.98
C ARG A 138 -15.12 -14.37 -5.33
N ARG A 139 -14.20 -14.57 -6.28
CA ARG A 139 -14.18 -13.91 -7.60
C ARG A 139 -14.33 -12.38 -7.50
N SER A 140 -13.68 -11.78 -6.53
CA SER A 140 -13.74 -10.33 -6.26
C SER A 140 -12.55 -9.89 -5.44
N GLY A 141 -11.94 -8.75 -5.81
CA GLY A 141 -10.83 -8.15 -5.08
C GLY A 141 -10.27 -6.91 -5.77
N SER A 142 -9.58 -6.09 -4.99
CA SER A 142 -8.78 -4.97 -5.51
C SER A 142 -7.41 -4.98 -4.86
N ILE A 143 -6.35 -5.14 -5.66
CA ILE A 143 -4.95 -5.11 -5.22
C ILE A 143 -4.33 -3.80 -5.69
N ILE A 144 -3.80 -3.02 -4.77
CA ILE A 144 -3.23 -1.70 -5.04
C ILE A 144 -1.78 -1.69 -4.58
N ASN A 145 -0.85 -1.60 -5.54
CA ASN A 145 0.58 -1.64 -5.31
C ASN A 145 1.15 -0.21 -5.28
N VAL A 146 1.75 0.21 -4.17
CA VAL A 146 2.36 1.55 -4.07
C VAL A 146 3.72 1.55 -4.76
N THR A 147 3.77 2.16 -5.93
CA THR A 147 4.97 2.28 -6.77
C THR A 147 5.71 3.62 -6.56
N SER A 148 6.55 3.97 -7.48
CA SER A 148 7.30 5.23 -7.52
C SER A 148 7.68 5.59 -8.96
N GLY A 149 7.83 6.88 -9.25
CA GLY A 149 8.31 7.35 -10.55
C GLY A 149 9.68 6.75 -10.94
N VAL A 150 10.54 6.42 -9.97
CA VAL A 150 11.84 5.78 -10.24
C VAL A 150 11.73 4.29 -10.62
N GLY A 151 10.57 3.67 -10.43
CA GLY A 151 10.26 2.33 -10.95
C GLY A 151 9.90 2.35 -12.44
N ARG A 152 9.36 3.47 -12.94
CA ARG A 152 9.02 3.66 -14.36
C ARG A 152 10.20 4.19 -15.17
N ALA A 153 11.01 5.06 -14.56
CA ALA A 153 12.21 5.63 -15.16
C ALA A 153 13.35 5.63 -14.14
N GLY A 154 14.34 4.79 -14.35
CA GLY A 154 15.49 4.67 -13.46
C GLY A 154 16.20 6.01 -13.27
N LYS A 155 16.66 6.28 -12.05
CA LYS A 155 17.41 7.48 -11.72
C LYS A 155 18.69 7.10 -10.98
N ALA A 156 19.78 7.74 -11.31
CA ALA A 156 21.08 7.51 -10.66
C ALA A 156 20.98 7.59 -9.14
N LYS A 157 21.70 6.72 -8.45
CA LYS A 157 21.75 6.61 -6.98
C LYS A 157 20.44 6.16 -6.31
N TRP A 158 19.53 5.51 -7.03
CA TRP A 158 18.32 4.92 -6.45
C TRP A 158 18.43 3.39 -6.28
N GLY A 159 19.47 2.77 -6.79
CA GLY A 159 19.89 1.39 -6.54
C GLY A 159 18.76 0.39 -6.48
N ALA A 160 18.77 -0.45 -5.45
CA ALA A 160 17.79 -1.51 -5.24
C ALA A 160 16.35 -1.00 -5.13
N TYR A 161 16.13 0.24 -4.62
CA TYR A 161 14.78 0.80 -4.53
C TYR A 161 14.15 0.97 -5.91
N ALA A 162 14.87 1.57 -6.87
CA ALA A 162 14.36 1.74 -8.24
C ALA A 162 14.09 0.38 -8.90
N VAL A 163 15.00 -0.58 -8.74
CA VAL A 163 14.85 -1.94 -9.28
C VAL A 163 13.64 -2.64 -8.64
N SER A 164 13.46 -2.53 -7.32
CA SER A 164 12.29 -3.12 -6.64
C SER A 164 10.96 -2.53 -7.12
N LYS A 165 10.91 -1.21 -7.39
CA LYS A 165 9.70 -0.57 -7.90
C LYS A 165 9.47 -0.86 -9.39
N ALA A 166 10.50 -1.06 -10.19
CA ALA A 166 10.36 -1.57 -11.57
C ALA A 166 9.83 -3.01 -11.58
N GLY A 167 10.34 -3.88 -10.70
CA GLY A 167 9.80 -5.23 -10.52
C GLY A 167 8.33 -5.24 -10.06
N LEU A 168 7.94 -4.30 -9.18
CA LEU A 168 6.55 -4.13 -8.75
C LEU A 168 5.63 -3.70 -9.90
N GLU A 169 6.08 -2.82 -10.80
CA GLU A 169 5.32 -2.45 -12.01
C GLU A 169 5.07 -3.68 -12.91
N GLY A 170 6.11 -4.48 -13.19
CA GLY A 170 5.96 -5.72 -13.95
C GLY A 170 5.07 -6.75 -13.24
N PHE A 171 5.21 -6.91 -11.92
CA PHE A 171 4.34 -7.77 -11.12
C PHE A 171 2.87 -7.33 -11.18
N THR A 172 2.62 -6.02 -11.19
CA THR A 172 1.25 -5.48 -11.29
C THR A 172 0.60 -5.87 -12.62
N GLN A 173 1.32 -5.72 -13.73
CA GLN A 173 0.83 -6.05 -15.08
C GLN A 173 0.55 -7.55 -15.24
N LEU A 174 1.55 -8.37 -14.90
CA LEU A 174 1.44 -9.83 -14.96
C LEU A 174 0.26 -10.34 -14.11
N LEU A 175 0.15 -9.90 -12.85
CA LEU A 175 -0.92 -10.37 -11.98
C LEU A 175 -2.31 -9.88 -12.45
N ALA A 176 -2.41 -8.65 -12.98
CA ALA A 176 -3.66 -8.14 -13.52
C ALA A 176 -4.19 -9.05 -14.65
N GLU A 177 -3.33 -9.48 -15.57
CA GLU A 177 -3.68 -10.40 -16.66
C GLU A 177 -4.12 -11.77 -16.13
N GLU A 178 -3.38 -12.33 -15.16
CA GLU A 178 -3.67 -13.64 -14.57
C GLU A 178 -5.05 -13.73 -13.87
N VAL A 179 -5.49 -12.62 -13.24
CA VAL A 179 -6.69 -12.64 -12.37
C VAL A 179 -7.89 -11.87 -12.95
N GLU A 180 -7.77 -11.28 -14.14
CA GLU A 180 -8.85 -10.52 -14.79
C GLU A 180 -10.14 -11.34 -14.92
N SER A 181 -10.03 -12.57 -15.40
CA SER A 181 -11.18 -13.49 -15.58
C SER A 181 -11.84 -13.87 -14.24
N ALA A 182 -11.16 -13.68 -13.13
CA ALA A 182 -11.68 -13.88 -11.78
C ALA A 182 -12.32 -12.62 -11.17
N GLY A 183 -12.40 -11.51 -11.91
CA GLY A 183 -12.99 -10.26 -11.43
C GLY A 183 -12.15 -9.56 -10.36
N ILE A 184 -10.85 -9.84 -10.31
CA ILE A 184 -9.91 -9.18 -9.39
C ILE A 184 -9.14 -8.11 -10.17
N ARG A 185 -9.05 -6.91 -9.62
CA ARG A 185 -8.33 -5.78 -10.23
C ARG A 185 -6.98 -5.58 -9.55
N VAL A 186 -5.96 -5.30 -10.34
CA VAL A 186 -4.61 -5.06 -9.83
C VAL A 186 -4.04 -3.80 -10.47
N ASN A 187 -3.72 -2.80 -9.65
CA ASN A 187 -3.21 -1.53 -10.14
C ASN A 187 -2.01 -1.04 -9.33
N ALA A 188 -1.13 -0.28 -9.96
CA ALA A 188 -0.05 0.43 -9.29
C ALA A 188 -0.40 1.92 -9.12
N VAL A 189 -0.01 2.51 -7.98
CA VAL A 189 -0.18 3.94 -7.73
C VAL A 189 1.15 4.56 -7.33
N ASN A 190 1.59 5.56 -8.11
CA ASN A 190 2.72 6.41 -7.76
C ASN A 190 2.22 7.62 -6.95
N PRO A 191 2.51 7.71 -5.64
CA PRO A 191 2.12 8.87 -4.83
C PRO A 191 2.93 10.12 -5.15
N ALA A 192 4.01 9.99 -5.94
CA ALA A 192 5.00 11.01 -6.22
C ALA A 192 5.70 11.56 -4.95
N ALA A 193 6.26 12.76 -5.02
CA ALA A 193 6.88 13.40 -3.86
C ALA A 193 5.81 13.80 -2.84
N THR A 194 5.80 13.13 -1.69
CA THR A 194 4.82 13.32 -0.60
C THR A 194 5.58 13.54 0.71
N ARG A 195 5.08 14.39 1.59
CA ARG A 195 5.68 14.75 2.87
C ARG A 195 5.69 13.56 3.82
N THR A 196 6.78 12.79 3.80
CA THR A 196 6.98 11.59 4.61
C THR A 196 8.40 11.52 5.14
N GLN A 197 8.63 10.74 6.19
CA GLN A 197 9.99 10.48 6.69
C GLN A 197 10.89 9.83 5.62
N MET A 198 10.35 8.96 4.76
CA MET A 198 11.09 8.37 3.67
C MET A 198 11.54 9.45 2.67
N ARG A 199 10.67 10.40 2.33
CA ARG A 199 11.01 11.53 1.45
C ARG A 199 12.09 12.41 2.03
N ALA A 200 11.99 12.76 3.31
CA ALA A 200 12.99 13.57 4.01
C ALA A 200 14.38 12.87 4.02
N ARG A 201 14.44 11.56 4.17
CA ARG A 201 15.69 10.80 4.05
C ARG A 201 16.24 10.78 2.62
N ALA A 202 15.35 10.69 1.60
CA ALA A 202 15.77 10.70 0.21
C ALA A 202 16.28 12.08 -0.27
N TYR A 203 15.74 13.15 0.28
CA TYR A 203 16.04 14.54 -0.09
C TYR A 203 16.12 15.44 1.15
N PRO A 204 17.24 15.37 1.93
CA PRO A 204 17.35 16.11 3.21
C PRO A 204 17.30 17.62 3.07
N ALA A 205 17.68 18.15 1.90
CA ALA A 205 17.69 19.60 1.63
C ALA A 205 16.37 20.13 1.03
N GLU A 206 15.38 19.25 0.80
CA GLU A 206 14.09 19.67 0.23
C GLU A 206 13.19 20.25 1.32
N ASP A 207 12.58 21.40 1.08
CA ASP A 207 11.60 21.97 1.99
C ASP A 207 10.33 21.09 2.01
N PRO A 208 10.03 20.42 3.14
CA PRO A 208 8.86 19.55 3.24
C PRO A 208 7.52 20.31 3.08
N MET A 209 7.52 21.65 3.28
CA MET A 209 6.30 22.46 3.15
C MET A 209 5.85 22.62 1.69
N THR A 210 6.74 22.37 0.73
CA THR A 210 6.42 22.39 -0.71
C THR A 210 5.74 21.11 -1.20
N LEU A 211 5.64 20.10 -0.34
CA LEU A 211 5.12 18.78 -0.69
C LEU A 211 3.72 18.56 -0.13
N PRO A 212 2.84 17.88 -0.87
CA PRO A 212 1.53 17.49 -0.36
C PRO A 212 1.68 16.57 0.87
N MET A 213 0.72 16.71 1.78
CA MET A 213 0.58 15.80 2.91
C MET A 213 0.16 14.40 2.43
N PRO A 214 0.42 13.33 3.22
CA PRO A 214 -0.07 11.99 2.90
C PRO A 214 -1.58 11.90 2.64
N ASP A 215 -2.38 12.68 3.35
CA ASP A 215 -3.84 12.68 3.20
C ASP A 215 -4.30 13.25 1.85
N GLU A 216 -3.52 14.13 1.23
CA GLU A 216 -3.86 14.75 -0.06
C GLU A 216 -3.68 13.79 -1.25
N VAL A 217 -2.86 12.75 -1.11
CA VAL A 217 -2.59 11.76 -2.17
C VAL A 217 -3.47 10.51 -2.07
N VAL A 218 -4.37 10.45 -1.09
CA VAL A 218 -5.20 9.27 -0.82
C VAL A 218 -6.43 9.10 -1.75
N PRO A 219 -7.04 10.14 -2.35
CA PRO A 219 -8.27 9.98 -3.12
C PRO A 219 -8.22 8.84 -4.16
N ILE A 220 -7.14 8.69 -4.92
CA ILE A 220 -6.99 7.60 -5.88
C ILE A 220 -7.09 6.20 -5.25
N PHE A 221 -6.56 6.04 -4.02
CA PHE A 221 -6.61 4.76 -3.31
C PHE A 221 -8.04 4.42 -2.89
N VAL A 222 -8.81 5.40 -2.42
CA VAL A 222 -10.24 5.21 -2.09
C VAL A 222 -11.02 4.85 -3.34
N HIS A 223 -10.79 5.54 -4.46
CA HIS A 223 -11.42 5.22 -5.74
C HIS A 223 -11.12 3.79 -6.19
N LEU A 224 -9.84 3.38 -6.20
CA LEU A 224 -9.44 2.03 -6.63
C LEU A 224 -9.95 0.92 -5.70
N ALA A 225 -10.20 1.21 -4.42
CA ALA A 225 -10.81 0.28 -3.48
C ALA A 225 -12.33 0.13 -3.68
N SER A 226 -12.97 1.11 -4.30
CA SER A 226 -14.42 1.13 -4.52
C SER A 226 -14.85 0.39 -5.78
N ASP A 227 -16.14 0.13 -5.90
CA ASP A 227 -16.72 -0.49 -7.09
C ASP A 227 -16.78 0.48 -8.29
N ALA A 228 -16.60 1.79 -8.06
CA ALA A 228 -16.56 2.80 -9.12
C ALA A 228 -15.35 2.63 -10.07
N SER A 229 -14.35 1.85 -9.68
CA SER A 229 -13.16 1.56 -10.50
C SER A 229 -13.17 0.16 -11.14
N HIS A 230 -14.37 -0.44 -11.36
CA HIS A 230 -14.51 -1.82 -11.85
C HIS A 230 -13.84 -2.09 -13.20
N GLU A 231 -13.66 -1.06 -14.05
CA GLU A 231 -12.99 -1.17 -15.34
C GLU A 231 -11.48 -0.89 -15.28
N ILE A 232 -10.94 -0.52 -14.10
CA ILE A 232 -9.55 -0.12 -13.97
C ILE A 232 -8.73 -1.29 -13.43
N THR A 233 -7.97 -1.95 -14.31
CA THR A 233 -7.00 -2.99 -13.95
C THR A 233 -5.75 -2.89 -14.84
N GLY A 234 -4.61 -3.41 -14.37
CA GLY A 234 -3.33 -3.39 -15.09
C GLY A 234 -2.71 -2.00 -15.25
N GLN A 235 -3.26 -0.97 -14.59
CA GLN A 235 -2.84 0.41 -14.79
C GLN A 235 -1.78 0.85 -13.77
N SER A 236 -0.93 1.79 -14.21
CA SER A 236 0.04 2.47 -13.37
C SER A 236 -0.30 3.97 -13.31
N LEU A 237 -0.96 4.39 -12.23
CA LEU A 237 -1.61 5.68 -12.05
C LEU A 237 -0.77 6.64 -11.19
N ASN A 238 -1.02 7.94 -11.29
CA ASN A 238 -0.38 8.94 -10.44
C ASN A 238 -1.39 9.53 -9.46
N ALA A 239 -1.07 9.54 -8.17
CA ALA A 239 -1.93 10.15 -7.16
C ALA A 239 -2.06 11.68 -7.34
N ARG A 240 -1.08 12.34 -7.95
CA ARG A 240 -1.14 13.78 -8.22
C ARG A 240 -2.26 14.19 -9.16
N ASP A 241 -2.70 13.30 -10.05
CA ASP A 241 -3.82 13.55 -10.97
C ASP A 241 -5.18 13.54 -10.23
N TRP A 242 -5.14 13.20 -8.94
CA TRP A 242 -6.29 13.07 -8.04
C TRP A 242 -6.28 14.07 -6.88
N LEU A 243 -5.31 14.99 -6.82
CA LEU A 243 -5.26 16.02 -5.77
C LEU A 243 -6.52 16.90 -5.83
N GLY A 244 -7.13 17.11 -4.67
CA GLY A 244 -8.34 17.92 -4.54
C GLY A 244 -9.63 17.29 -5.05
N LYS A 245 -9.60 16.06 -5.56
CA LYS A 245 -10.82 15.32 -5.91
C LYS A 245 -11.52 14.83 -4.64
N ILE A 246 -12.81 15.09 -4.56
CA ILE A 246 -13.70 14.52 -3.53
C ILE A 246 -14.25 13.21 -4.12
N ILE A 247 -14.13 12.13 -3.38
CA ILE A 247 -14.60 10.79 -3.79
C ILE A 247 -15.72 10.38 -2.84
#